data_b76aa17e007dd830723d55e17a65d573
#
_entry.id   b76aa17e007dd830723d55e17a65d573
#
_cell.length_a   1.000
_cell.length_b   1.000
_cell.length_c   1.000
_cell.angle_alpha   90.00
_cell.angle_beta   90.00
_cell.angle_gamma   90.00
#
_symmetry.space_group_name_H-M   'P 1'
#
loop_
_entity.id
_entity.type
_entity.pdbx_description
1 polymer ?
#
loop_
_entity_poly.entity_id
_entity_poly.type
_entity_poly.pdbx_seq_one_letter_code
_entity_poly.pdbx_strand_id
1 'polypeptide(L)'
;FKEELESTYENVSCVLTSKNLGMGAGNNIGIKKAKTDFVLILNPDVVLEESTINELIVASRKITNFAILAPISTDTNHPNYRLLKNKKTWTKDETLFKVKSVDGFAMLFNKKKLDKVITNNYFDENFFMYLENDDLCERIRKINEDIFIVSNSKIKHLGGKGVNEKLKDKIELSRNWHWIWSKFYFNQKHYGYSKAFLE
;
A
#
# COMPACT_ATOMS: atom_id res chain seq x y z
N PHE A 1 9.33 23.19 -8.02
CA PHE A 1 8.45 22.02 -7.92
C PHE A 1 7.39 22.17 -6.80
N LYS A 2 7.80 22.38 -5.50
CA LYS A 2 6.81 22.54 -4.41
C LYS A 2 5.93 23.77 -4.63
N GLU A 3 6.53 24.93 -4.80
CA GLU A 3 5.85 26.22 -5.04
C GLU A 3 4.95 26.15 -6.28
N GLU A 4 5.42 25.51 -7.33
CA GLU A 4 4.68 25.31 -8.58
C GLU A 4 3.42 24.46 -8.34
N LEU A 5 3.53 23.31 -7.66
CA LEU A 5 2.38 22.45 -7.37
C LEU A 5 1.35 23.13 -6.45
N GLU A 6 1.82 23.75 -5.38
CA GLU A 6 0.95 24.42 -4.41
C GLU A 6 0.29 25.68 -4.98
N SER A 7 0.91 26.35 -5.97
CA SER A 7 0.30 27.47 -6.68
C SER A 7 -0.69 27.04 -7.77
N THR A 8 -0.46 25.87 -8.37
CA THR A 8 -1.31 25.35 -9.45
C THR A 8 -2.58 24.68 -8.91
N TYR A 9 -2.49 24.04 -7.75
CA TYR A 9 -3.60 23.24 -7.18
C TYR A 9 -3.92 23.70 -5.77
N GLU A 10 -5.09 24.28 -5.56
CA GLU A 10 -5.53 24.90 -4.28
C GLU A 10 -5.53 23.94 -3.08
N ASN A 11 -5.77 22.64 -3.32
CA ASN A 11 -5.90 21.64 -2.26
C ASN A 11 -4.69 20.70 -2.15
N VAL A 12 -3.55 21.11 -2.69
CA VAL A 12 -2.30 20.35 -2.63
C VAL A 12 -1.36 20.98 -1.61
N SER A 13 -0.76 20.14 -0.77
CA SER A 13 0.31 20.53 0.15
C SER A 13 1.49 19.59 0.02
N CYS A 14 2.65 20.12 -0.34
CA CYS A 14 3.89 19.38 -0.50
C CYS A 14 4.71 19.37 0.79
N VAL A 15 5.06 18.17 1.25
CA VAL A 15 5.96 17.98 2.38
C VAL A 15 7.33 17.55 1.86
N LEU A 16 8.31 18.45 2.01
CA LEU A 16 9.69 18.11 1.65
C LEU A 16 10.39 17.42 2.81
N THR A 17 11.11 16.36 2.49
CA THR A 17 12.00 15.66 3.43
C THR A 17 13.46 15.95 3.06
N SER A 18 14.35 16.05 4.05
CA SER A 18 15.78 16.34 3.82
C SER A 18 16.52 15.22 3.08
N LYS A 19 15.95 14.01 3.07
CA LYS A 19 16.50 12.81 2.43
C LYS A 19 15.38 11.88 1.99
N ASN A 20 15.69 10.92 1.13
CA ASN A 20 14.78 9.83 0.80
C ASN A 20 14.60 8.91 2.03
N LEU A 21 13.39 8.84 2.54
CA LEU A 21 13.02 8.04 3.73
C LEU A 21 12.44 6.67 3.38
N GLY A 22 12.21 6.40 2.10
CA GLY A 22 11.45 5.26 1.62
C GLY A 22 9.93 5.50 1.58
N MET A 23 9.22 4.59 0.94
CA MET A 23 7.77 4.72 0.69
C MET A 23 6.96 4.73 2.00
N GLY A 24 7.24 3.82 2.91
CA GLY A 24 6.50 3.69 4.16
C GLY A 24 6.60 4.95 5.04
N ALA A 25 7.82 5.47 5.25
CA ALA A 25 8.05 6.66 6.06
C ALA A 25 7.44 7.92 5.42
N GLY A 26 7.56 8.06 4.09
CA GLY A 26 6.90 9.15 3.35
C GLY A 26 5.38 9.14 3.53
N ASN A 27 4.75 7.98 3.38
CA ASN A 27 3.31 7.81 3.59
C ASN A 27 2.90 8.06 5.06
N ASN A 28 3.69 7.65 6.05
CA ASN A 28 3.42 7.94 7.45
C ASN A 28 3.31 9.45 7.72
N ILE A 29 4.16 10.26 7.10
CA ILE A 29 4.11 11.71 7.21
C ILE A 29 2.78 12.25 6.66
N GLY A 30 2.37 11.78 5.48
CA GLY A 30 1.10 12.14 4.86
C GLY A 30 -0.11 11.74 5.69
N ILE A 31 -0.13 10.48 6.17
CA ILE A 31 -1.23 9.94 7.00
C ILE A 31 -1.39 10.74 8.30
N LYS A 32 -0.28 11.09 8.96
CA LYS A 32 -0.30 11.90 10.19
C LYS A 32 -0.87 13.31 9.98
N LYS A 33 -0.67 13.88 8.79
CA LYS A 33 -1.22 15.20 8.42
C LYS A 33 -2.69 15.15 8.03
N ALA A 34 -3.18 14.03 7.54
CA ALA A 34 -4.56 13.87 7.11
C ALA A 34 -5.52 13.97 8.31
N LYS A 35 -6.56 14.83 8.18
CA LYS A 35 -7.59 15.07 9.20
C LYS A 35 -8.89 14.33 8.91
N THR A 36 -8.95 13.56 7.84
CA THR A 36 -10.12 12.84 7.37
C THR A 36 -10.22 11.44 7.97
N ASP A 37 -11.44 10.90 8.06
CA ASP A 37 -11.69 9.55 8.55
C ASP A 37 -11.11 8.46 7.63
N PHE A 38 -10.93 8.78 6.33
CA PHE A 38 -10.34 7.91 5.31
C PHE A 38 -9.13 8.59 4.68
N VAL A 39 -8.10 7.80 4.36
CA VAL A 39 -6.88 8.27 3.67
C VAL A 39 -6.57 7.32 2.52
N LEU A 40 -6.48 7.84 1.32
CA LEU A 40 -6.01 7.09 0.16
C LEU A 40 -4.50 7.28 -0.01
N ILE A 41 -3.75 6.19 0.16
CA ILE A 41 -2.36 6.10 -0.26
C ILE A 41 -2.35 5.82 -1.75
N LEU A 42 -1.58 6.59 -2.51
CA LEU A 42 -1.50 6.46 -3.95
C LEU A 42 -0.10 6.79 -4.45
N ASN A 43 0.51 5.88 -5.19
CA ASN A 43 1.79 6.12 -5.85
C ASN A 43 1.62 7.02 -7.08
N PRO A 44 2.61 7.84 -7.43
CA PRO A 44 2.51 8.77 -8.55
C PRO A 44 2.48 8.11 -9.94
N ASP A 45 2.79 6.83 -10.03
CA ASP A 45 2.76 6.01 -11.26
C ASP A 45 1.52 5.10 -11.36
N VAL A 46 0.47 5.41 -10.58
CA VAL A 46 -0.85 4.76 -10.67
C VAL A 46 -1.79 5.63 -11.51
N VAL A 47 -2.42 5.02 -12.49
CA VAL A 47 -3.49 5.62 -13.29
C VAL A 47 -4.83 5.12 -12.77
N LEU A 48 -5.70 6.04 -12.39
CA LEU A 48 -7.06 5.75 -11.94
C LEU A 48 -8.01 5.71 -13.15
N GLU A 49 -8.96 4.78 -13.17
CA GLU A 49 -10.14 4.89 -14.03
C GLU A 49 -11.11 5.93 -13.46
N GLU A 50 -12.00 6.47 -14.26
CA GLU A 50 -12.94 7.53 -13.89
C GLU A 50 -13.78 7.16 -12.65
N SER A 51 -14.21 5.91 -12.54
CA SER A 51 -15.03 5.42 -11.42
C SER A 51 -14.25 5.01 -10.17
N THR A 52 -12.90 4.92 -10.23
CA THR A 52 -12.07 4.30 -9.19
C THR A 52 -12.37 4.83 -7.79
N ILE A 53 -12.34 6.15 -7.61
CA ILE A 53 -12.57 6.79 -6.31
C ILE A 53 -14.02 6.58 -5.84
N ASN A 54 -14.98 6.75 -6.72
CA ASN A 54 -16.41 6.58 -6.40
C ASN A 54 -16.72 5.15 -5.95
N GLU A 55 -16.14 4.14 -6.61
CA GLU A 55 -16.31 2.74 -6.22
C GLU A 55 -15.72 2.44 -4.84
N LEU A 56 -14.56 3.02 -4.49
CA LEU A 56 -14.01 2.91 -3.14
C LEU A 56 -14.92 3.57 -2.10
N ILE A 57 -15.49 4.73 -2.39
CA ILE A 57 -16.43 5.43 -1.50
C ILE A 57 -17.70 4.60 -1.32
N VAL A 58 -18.28 4.06 -2.39
CA VAL A 58 -19.46 3.19 -2.32
C VAL A 58 -19.16 1.95 -1.49
N ALA A 59 -18.01 1.31 -1.69
CA ALA A 59 -17.59 0.15 -0.92
C ALA A 59 -17.41 0.47 0.57
N SER A 60 -16.82 1.63 0.92
CA SER A 60 -16.63 2.06 2.30
C SER A 60 -17.94 2.29 3.06
N ARG A 61 -19.02 2.61 2.34
CA ARG A 61 -20.38 2.75 2.91
C ARG A 61 -21.07 1.40 3.08
N LYS A 62 -20.80 0.43 2.21
CA LYS A 62 -21.36 -0.92 2.27
C LYS A 62 -20.73 -1.77 3.37
N ILE A 63 -19.40 -1.66 3.55
CA ILE A 63 -18.66 -2.39 4.57
C ILE A 63 -18.11 -1.39 5.58
N THR A 64 -18.76 -1.27 6.72
CA THR A 64 -18.31 -0.38 7.80
C THR A 64 -17.14 -0.96 8.60
N ASN A 65 -16.98 -2.28 8.59
CA ASN A 65 -15.93 -2.98 9.33
C ASN A 65 -14.78 -3.41 8.41
N PHE A 66 -13.95 -2.46 7.96
CA PHE A 66 -12.73 -2.73 7.22
C PHE A 66 -11.57 -1.89 7.78
N ALA A 67 -10.35 -2.36 7.60
CA ALA A 67 -9.14 -1.61 7.85
C ALA A 67 -8.61 -0.97 6.56
N ILE A 68 -8.58 -1.75 5.47
CA ILE A 68 -8.09 -1.33 4.15
C ILE A 68 -9.06 -1.80 3.07
N LEU A 69 -9.40 -0.89 2.15
CA LEU A 69 -9.95 -1.21 0.84
C LEU A 69 -8.88 -0.90 -0.21
N ALA A 70 -8.74 -1.76 -1.21
CA ALA A 70 -7.85 -1.49 -2.33
C ALA A 70 -8.57 -1.70 -3.67
N PRO A 71 -8.30 -0.87 -4.68
CA PRO A 71 -8.77 -1.11 -6.04
C PRO A 71 -8.08 -2.35 -6.62
N ILE A 72 -8.65 -2.93 -7.67
CA ILE A 72 -8.04 -4.04 -8.40
C ILE A 72 -7.17 -3.52 -9.54
N SER A 73 -5.98 -4.12 -9.72
CA SER A 73 -5.15 -3.87 -10.91
C SER A 73 -5.80 -4.45 -12.15
N THR A 74 -5.78 -3.70 -13.26
CA THR A 74 -6.21 -4.19 -14.58
C THR A 74 -5.18 -5.12 -15.22
N ASP A 75 -3.95 -5.20 -14.69
CA ASP A 75 -2.96 -6.19 -15.10
C ASP A 75 -3.26 -7.53 -14.42
N THR A 76 -3.86 -8.45 -15.18
CA THR A 76 -4.24 -9.77 -14.70
C THR A 76 -3.04 -10.71 -14.47
N ASN A 77 -1.88 -10.42 -15.06
CA ASN A 77 -0.66 -11.21 -14.86
C ASN A 77 0.04 -10.86 -13.54
N HIS A 78 -0.20 -9.64 -13.03
CA HIS A 78 0.38 -9.14 -11.78
C HIS A 78 -0.73 -8.59 -10.88
N PRO A 79 -1.52 -9.48 -10.24
CA PRO A 79 -2.57 -9.05 -9.33
C PRO A 79 -1.95 -8.32 -8.13
N ASN A 80 -2.53 -7.18 -7.76
CA ASN A 80 -2.05 -6.35 -6.65
C ASN A 80 -2.51 -6.81 -5.26
N TYR A 81 -2.79 -8.11 -5.12
CA TYR A 81 -3.24 -8.69 -3.86
C TYR A 81 -2.81 -10.16 -3.73
N ARG A 82 -2.82 -10.67 -2.49
CA ARG A 82 -2.63 -12.09 -2.19
C ARG A 82 -3.86 -12.65 -1.48
N LEU A 83 -4.35 -13.78 -1.97
CA LEU A 83 -5.52 -14.47 -1.40
C LEU A 83 -5.21 -15.13 -0.05
N LEU A 84 -6.23 -15.28 0.77
CA LEU A 84 -6.18 -16.13 1.96
C LEU A 84 -6.12 -17.61 1.55
N LYS A 85 -5.27 -18.41 2.21
CA LYS A 85 -4.99 -19.83 1.86
C LYS A 85 -6.22 -20.73 1.71
N ASN A 86 -7.32 -20.40 2.39
CA ASN A 86 -8.53 -21.27 2.47
C ASN A 86 -9.74 -20.71 1.72
N LYS A 87 -9.60 -19.66 0.90
CA LYS A 87 -10.70 -19.19 0.06
C LYS A 87 -10.57 -19.78 -1.34
N LYS A 88 -11.64 -20.44 -1.79
CA LYS A 88 -11.89 -20.78 -3.20
C LYS A 88 -11.76 -19.48 -4.03
N THR A 89 -11.22 -19.66 -5.23
CA THR A 89 -11.07 -18.59 -6.23
C THR A 89 -12.27 -17.66 -6.26
N TRP A 90 -11.97 -16.35 -6.20
CA TRP A 90 -12.89 -15.26 -6.44
C TRP A 90 -13.78 -15.54 -7.67
N THR A 91 -15.10 -15.39 -7.52
CA THR A 91 -16.03 -15.42 -8.64
C THR A 91 -16.18 -13.99 -9.18
N LYS A 92 -16.28 -13.83 -10.50
CA LYS A 92 -16.43 -12.51 -11.17
C LYS A 92 -17.61 -11.66 -10.66
N ASP A 93 -18.54 -12.26 -9.95
CA ASP A 93 -19.74 -11.62 -9.43
C ASP A 93 -19.56 -10.97 -8.04
N GLU A 94 -18.44 -11.23 -7.36
CA GLU A 94 -18.16 -10.60 -6.07
C GLU A 94 -17.53 -9.22 -6.26
N THR A 95 -18.26 -8.16 -5.91
CA THR A 95 -17.75 -6.78 -5.97
C THR A 95 -16.76 -6.45 -4.87
N LEU A 96 -16.73 -7.25 -3.81
CA LEU A 96 -15.88 -7.11 -2.63
C LEU A 96 -15.41 -8.48 -2.16
N PHE A 97 -14.11 -8.67 -2.02
CA PHE A 97 -13.57 -9.92 -1.49
C PHE A 97 -12.39 -9.70 -0.54
N LYS A 98 -12.36 -10.48 0.53
CA LYS A 98 -11.35 -10.42 1.57
C LYS A 98 -10.04 -11.03 1.10
N VAL A 99 -8.93 -10.35 1.38
CA VAL A 99 -7.58 -10.76 0.95
C VAL A 99 -6.60 -10.84 2.12
N LYS A 100 -5.48 -11.52 1.89
CA LYS A 100 -4.37 -11.60 2.84
C LYS A 100 -3.58 -10.29 2.90
N SER A 101 -3.22 -9.75 1.75
CA SER A 101 -2.49 -8.49 1.62
C SER A 101 -2.79 -7.82 0.29
N VAL A 102 -2.47 -6.55 0.20
CA VAL A 102 -2.57 -5.71 -0.98
C VAL A 102 -1.25 -4.98 -1.20
N ASP A 103 -0.95 -4.63 -2.44
CA ASP A 103 0.25 -3.87 -2.77
C ASP A 103 0.12 -2.40 -2.32
N GLY A 104 1.25 -1.81 -1.93
CA GLY A 104 1.31 -0.50 -1.29
C GLY A 104 1.04 0.71 -2.18
N PHE A 105 0.84 0.52 -3.48
CA PHE A 105 0.72 1.63 -4.43
C PHE A 105 -0.70 2.24 -4.52
N ALA A 106 -1.74 1.56 -3.99
CA ALA A 106 -3.10 2.10 -3.90
C ALA A 106 -3.88 1.43 -2.75
N MET A 107 -4.06 2.15 -1.63
CA MET A 107 -4.68 1.64 -0.40
C MET A 107 -5.56 2.72 0.24
N LEU A 108 -6.86 2.48 0.37
CA LEU A 108 -7.76 3.33 1.15
C LEU A 108 -7.81 2.82 2.59
N PHE A 109 -7.29 3.60 3.51
CA PHE A 109 -7.29 3.31 4.95
C PHE A 109 -8.56 3.85 5.62
N ASN A 110 -9.17 3.04 6.48
CA ASN A 110 -10.08 3.53 7.51
C ASN A 110 -9.24 4.09 8.66
N LYS A 111 -8.77 5.33 8.49
CA LYS A 111 -7.88 5.99 9.44
C LYS A 111 -8.49 6.10 10.83
N LYS A 112 -9.76 6.51 10.91
CA LYS A 112 -10.50 6.62 12.18
C LYS A 112 -10.49 5.33 12.99
N LYS A 113 -10.56 4.19 12.32
CA LYS A 113 -10.48 2.86 12.95
C LYS A 113 -9.04 2.50 13.28
N LEU A 114 -8.14 2.65 12.33
CA LEU A 114 -6.74 2.25 12.47
C LEU A 114 -6.00 3.08 13.51
N ASP A 115 -6.32 4.36 13.69
CA ASP A 115 -5.76 5.20 14.77
C ASP A 115 -6.04 4.66 16.19
N LYS A 116 -7.09 3.85 16.35
CA LYS A 116 -7.45 3.25 17.64
C LYS A 116 -6.68 1.97 17.94
N VAL A 117 -6.21 1.28 16.91
CA VAL A 117 -5.61 -0.08 17.02
C VAL A 117 -4.14 -0.11 16.66
N ILE A 118 -3.65 0.86 15.89
CA ILE A 118 -2.24 1.03 15.55
C ILE A 118 -1.68 2.13 16.44
N THR A 119 -0.93 1.74 17.47
CA THR A 119 -0.32 2.67 18.45
C THR A 119 0.96 3.34 17.96
N ASN A 120 1.59 2.76 16.94
CA ASN A 120 2.83 3.23 16.33
C ASN A 120 2.58 3.78 14.91
N ASN A 121 3.62 3.82 14.09
CA ASN A 121 3.48 4.18 12.69
C ASN A 121 2.68 3.11 11.90
N TYR A 122 1.91 3.57 10.91
CA TYR A 122 1.18 2.68 10.00
C TYR A 122 2.15 1.75 9.28
N PHE A 123 3.14 2.32 8.58
CA PHE A 123 4.23 1.57 8.00
C PHE A 123 5.42 1.52 8.98
N ASP A 124 6.04 0.36 9.09
CA ASP A 124 7.30 0.23 9.83
C ASP A 124 8.44 0.84 9.01
N GLU A 125 9.04 1.90 9.52
CA GLU A 125 10.06 2.69 8.83
C GLU A 125 11.43 1.98 8.71
N ASN A 126 11.59 0.82 9.35
CA ASN A 126 12.74 -0.04 9.11
C ASN A 126 12.71 -0.72 7.73
N PHE A 127 11.54 -0.78 7.09
CA PHE A 127 11.43 -1.13 5.68
C PHE A 127 11.65 0.13 4.83
N PHE A 128 12.82 0.25 4.24
CA PHE A 128 13.06 1.34 3.29
C PHE A 128 12.31 1.11 1.97
N MET A 129 12.31 -0.13 1.49
CA MET A 129 11.68 -0.55 0.24
C MET A 129 11.30 -2.04 0.33
N TYR A 130 10.11 -2.38 -0.17
CA TYR A 130 9.52 -3.72 -0.20
C TYR A 130 9.06 -4.26 1.16
N LEU A 131 7.95 -4.96 1.13
CA LEU A 131 7.28 -5.64 2.24
C LEU A 131 6.75 -4.75 3.36
N GLU A 132 6.89 -3.43 3.27
CA GLU A 132 6.26 -2.49 4.21
C GLU A 132 4.73 -2.58 4.21
N ASN A 133 4.13 -2.81 3.03
CA ASN A 133 2.70 -3.07 2.87
C ASN A 133 2.30 -4.45 3.39
N ASP A 134 3.09 -5.48 3.12
CA ASP A 134 2.85 -6.83 3.64
C ASP A 134 2.98 -6.88 5.18
N ASP A 135 3.95 -6.15 5.76
CA ASP A 135 4.08 -5.99 7.21
C ASP A 135 2.83 -5.34 7.83
N LEU A 136 2.37 -4.24 7.23
CA LEU A 136 1.16 -3.57 7.69
C LEU A 136 -0.06 -4.51 7.60
N CYS A 137 -0.24 -5.18 6.47
CA CYS A 137 -1.34 -6.13 6.28
C CYS A 137 -1.29 -7.30 7.28
N GLU A 138 -0.09 -7.82 7.59
CA GLU A 138 0.09 -8.88 8.58
C GLU A 138 -0.26 -8.39 9.99
N ARG A 139 0.15 -7.18 10.37
CA ARG A 139 -0.20 -6.57 11.66
C ARG A 139 -1.70 -6.33 11.80
N ILE A 140 -2.34 -5.81 10.75
CA ILE A 140 -3.80 -5.61 10.68
C ILE A 140 -4.54 -6.93 10.89
N ARG A 141 -4.12 -8.00 10.23
CA ARG A 141 -4.76 -9.31 10.38
C ARG A 141 -4.54 -9.93 11.76
N LYS A 142 -3.39 -9.71 12.39
CA LYS A 142 -3.12 -10.19 13.76
C LYS A 142 -4.04 -9.58 14.81
N ILE A 143 -4.59 -8.41 14.53
CA ILE A 143 -5.61 -7.77 15.39
C ILE A 143 -7.04 -8.03 14.89
N ASN A 144 -7.23 -9.06 14.05
CA ASN A 144 -8.53 -9.47 13.48
C ASN A 144 -9.26 -8.40 12.67
N GLU A 145 -8.51 -7.55 11.99
CA GLU A 145 -9.04 -6.55 11.09
C GLU A 145 -8.97 -7.01 9.63
N ASP A 146 -9.89 -6.53 8.81
CA ASP A 146 -10.13 -7.01 7.47
C ASP A 146 -9.60 -6.09 6.38
N ILE A 147 -9.10 -6.73 5.32
CA ILE A 147 -8.57 -6.10 4.11
C ILE A 147 -9.38 -6.63 2.92
N PHE A 148 -9.87 -5.73 2.07
CA PHE A 148 -10.69 -6.11 0.91
C PHE A 148 -10.16 -5.50 -0.37
N ILE A 149 -10.37 -6.24 -1.47
CA ILE A 149 -10.33 -5.70 -2.82
C ILE A 149 -11.73 -5.28 -3.24
N VAL A 150 -11.82 -4.13 -3.90
CA VAL A 150 -13.02 -3.61 -4.56
C VAL A 150 -12.87 -3.84 -6.06
N SER A 151 -13.52 -4.86 -6.61
CA SER A 151 -13.31 -5.30 -7.99
C SER A 151 -13.83 -4.32 -9.05
N ASN A 152 -14.79 -3.47 -8.69
CA ASN A 152 -15.29 -2.41 -9.57
C ASN A 152 -14.40 -1.16 -9.55
N SER A 153 -13.56 -0.99 -8.53
CA SER A 153 -12.57 0.07 -8.46
C SER A 153 -11.30 -0.37 -9.17
N LYS A 154 -11.01 0.18 -10.34
CA LYS A 154 -9.93 -0.29 -11.20
C LYS A 154 -8.80 0.72 -11.31
N ILE A 155 -7.58 0.21 -11.40
CA ILE A 155 -6.38 1.00 -11.59
C ILE A 155 -5.42 0.29 -12.55
N LYS A 156 -4.52 1.09 -13.14
CA LYS A 156 -3.36 0.59 -13.87
C LYS A 156 -2.09 1.12 -13.20
N HIS A 157 -1.22 0.23 -12.74
CA HIS A 157 0.09 0.58 -12.23
C HIS A 157 1.11 0.54 -13.36
N LEU A 158 1.76 1.68 -13.66
CA LEU A 158 2.67 1.80 -14.79
C LEU A 158 4.05 1.17 -14.53
N GLY A 159 4.42 1.04 -13.27
CA GLY A 159 5.63 0.39 -12.76
C GLY A 159 6.95 0.81 -13.41
N GLY A 160 7.89 1.28 -12.61
CA GLY A 160 9.29 1.43 -13.03
C GLY A 160 9.63 2.45 -14.12
N LYS A 161 8.68 3.26 -14.60
CA LYS A 161 8.91 4.23 -15.71
C LYS A 161 9.75 5.46 -15.33
N GLY A 162 10.09 5.64 -14.07
CA GLY A 162 10.91 6.76 -13.60
C GLY A 162 12.42 6.49 -13.56
N VAL A 163 12.89 5.39 -14.15
CA VAL A 163 14.30 4.96 -14.05
C VAL A 163 15.11 5.46 -15.24
N ASN A 164 16.19 6.21 -14.98
CA ASN A 164 17.16 6.57 -16.00
C ASN A 164 17.95 5.31 -16.40
N GLU A 165 17.93 4.95 -17.68
CA GLU A 165 18.60 3.74 -18.23
C GLU A 165 20.09 3.66 -17.89
N LYS A 166 20.79 4.80 -17.81
CA LYS A 166 22.21 4.86 -17.43
C LYS A 166 22.50 4.40 -16.00
N LEU A 167 21.48 4.38 -15.15
CA LEU A 167 21.58 3.98 -13.74
C LEU A 167 20.91 2.62 -13.46
N LYS A 168 20.45 1.92 -14.50
CA LYS A 168 19.65 0.69 -14.38
C LYS A 168 20.34 -0.35 -13.49
N ASP A 169 21.62 -0.66 -13.75
CA ASP A 169 22.35 -1.69 -12.99
C ASP A 169 22.53 -1.32 -11.51
N LYS A 170 22.83 -0.04 -11.23
CA LYS A 170 22.94 0.45 -9.84
C LYS A 170 21.60 0.41 -9.11
N ILE A 171 20.53 0.74 -9.80
CA ILE A 171 19.17 0.71 -9.24
C ILE A 171 18.75 -0.74 -9.01
N GLU A 172 19.05 -1.66 -9.92
CA GLU A 172 18.75 -3.08 -9.76
C GLU A 172 19.53 -3.70 -8.60
N LEU A 173 20.81 -3.40 -8.46
CA LEU A 173 21.59 -3.82 -7.31
C LEU A 173 21.01 -3.30 -5.98
N SER A 174 20.63 -2.03 -5.94
CA SER A 174 19.97 -1.42 -4.77
C SER A 174 18.63 -2.08 -4.45
N ARG A 175 17.81 -2.37 -5.48
CA ARG A 175 16.54 -3.08 -5.34
C ARG A 175 16.73 -4.48 -4.77
N ASN A 176 17.69 -5.22 -5.27
CA ASN A 176 18.02 -6.57 -4.80
C ASN A 176 18.48 -6.55 -3.35
N TRP A 177 19.34 -5.60 -2.98
CA TRP A 177 19.76 -5.40 -1.59
C TRP A 177 18.58 -5.16 -0.65
N HIS A 178 17.73 -4.20 -1.01
CA HIS A 178 16.56 -3.88 -0.18
C HIS A 178 15.55 -5.04 -0.12
N TRP A 179 15.39 -5.80 -1.21
CA TRP A 179 14.54 -6.99 -1.20
C TRP A 179 15.05 -8.05 -0.23
N ILE A 180 16.34 -8.38 -0.28
CA ILE A 180 16.94 -9.37 0.63
C ILE A 180 16.82 -8.91 2.09
N TRP A 181 17.18 -7.65 2.38
CA TRP A 181 17.07 -7.08 3.71
C TRP A 181 15.62 -7.10 4.22
N SER A 182 14.70 -6.61 3.42
CA SER A 182 13.28 -6.54 3.81
C SER A 182 12.69 -7.93 4.01
N LYS A 183 13.05 -8.89 3.19
CA LYS A 183 12.62 -10.29 3.34
C LYS A 183 13.16 -10.89 4.64
N PHE A 184 14.43 -10.70 4.93
CA PHE A 184 15.03 -11.15 6.19
C PHE A 184 14.31 -10.50 7.39
N TYR A 185 14.20 -9.18 7.39
CA TYR A 185 13.57 -8.43 8.50
C TYR A 185 12.10 -8.80 8.68
N PHE A 186 11.33 -8.94 7.60
CA PHE A 186 9.94 -9.39 7.66
C PHE A 186 9.81 -10.78 8.31
N ASN A 187 10.61 -11.74 7.86
CA ASN A 187 10.59 -13.09 8.40
C ASN A 187 11.03 -13.12 9.88
N GLN A 188 12.08 -12.39 10.23
CA GLN A 188 12.52 -12.27 11.62
C GLN A 188 11.43 -11.68 12.51
N LYS A 189 10.79 -10.60 12.08
CA LYS A 189 9.75 -9.89 12.84
C LYS A 189 8.48 -10.71 13.05
N HIS A 190 8.04 -11.44 12.02
CA HIS A 190 6.76 -12.15 12.05
C HIS A 190 6.85 -13.62 12.42
N TYR A 191 7.98 -14.27 12.14
CA TYR A 191 8.13 -15.73 12.24
C TYR A 191 9.40 -16.18 12.99
N GLY A 192 10.26 -15.23 13.40
CA GLY A 192 11.48 -15.51 14.17
C GLY A 192 12.74 -15.74 13.31
N TYR A 193 13.89 -15.78 13.99
CA TYR A 193 15.19 -15.85 13.33
C TYR A 193 15.39 -17.11 12.48
N SER A 194 14.92 -18.27 12.95
CA SER A 194 15.05 -19.53 12.19
C SER A 194 14.44 -19.42 10.80
N LYS A 195 13.25 -18.82 10.70
CA LYS A 195 12.57 -18.59 9.43
C LYS A 195 13.31 -17.57 8.57
N ALA A 196 13.85 -16.51 9.17
CA ALA A 196 14.59 -15.47 8.47
C ALA A 196 15.86 -15.98 7.80
N PHE A 197 16.55 -16.96 8.39
CA PHE A 197 17.77 -17.55 7.83
C PHE A 197 17.52 -18.64 6.78
N LEU A 198 16.32 -19.25 6.78
CA LEU A 198 15.99 -20.33 5.85
C LEU A 198 15.37 -19.85 4.53
N GLU A 199 14.91 -18.60 4.45
CA GLU A 199 14.22 -18.00 3.29
C GLU A 199 14.92 -16.74 2.75
#